data_8eb197ef04799d1dfa9c5fd3883923ca
#
_entry.id   8eb197ef04799d1dfa9c5fd3883923ca
#
_cell.length_a   1.000
_cell.length_b   1.000
_cell.length_c   1.000
_cell.angle_alpha   90.00
_cell.angle_beta   90.00
_cell.angle_gamma   90.00
#
_symmetry.space_group_name_H-M   'P 1'
#
loop_
_entity.id
_entity.type
_entity.pdbx_description
1 polymer ?
#
loop_
_entity_poly.entity_id
_entity_poly.type
_entity_poly.pdbx_seq_one_letter_code
_entity_poly.pdbx_strand_id
1 'polypeptide(L)'
;MSDQPKSDADLLRESELFDVEFYLRKNPDVRTSGIDPVLHYLRQGARDGRDPSKAFSTNAYLRRNDDVGQMNPLVHYLRVGKPAGRALNPLEDDLRLVRESGFFDEDYYRHFKPDLPAERDAVRHYLRFGRRDGLDPSEKFSTSGYLRQNPDVARTTWNPLVHYLRHGRTEGRIAPRGALREPYFDALYADRWAQIAPMPVTKVAGGSHRITIVTDSVAPHSLFGGVGTAIILGVEIANRLGASLRLVTRTDAPDGQVISLLQEATGIRLEGVLELDQVSTDGTQRLQFTDRDIVMTTSWWTTRSVLDSDVPREQVLYLLQEDERMFYAFGDERLLCSETLAEPDLAVVVNTSRLLSHLVADGLPHLREQAVALEPAFPGEVATTPAGSGDGRRNFFFYSRPHNARNLFWRGGQVIARAVESRLLDPDEWRFHFVGRGTPDLTLPRDVQVEVVEGLSWTDYQAFVRTMDAALVLMDTPHPSYPPYDLASVGAAVLTNSHGIKTDLSDISDNIIVAPSTVDGLLAGLERLVALARDPQQRAANVAADHIGRDWAAATAPVVDWVVDRFGAVVGPRQDDGLHVL
;
A
#
# COMPACT_ATOMS: atom_id res chain seq x y z
N MET A 1 -31.88 -55.13 35.84
CA MET A 1 -30.84 -54.33 36.49
C MET A 1 -30.62 -53.11 35.63
N SER A 2 -31.08 -51.95 36.10
CA SER A 2 -31.01 -50.70 35.37
C SER A 2 -29.55 -50.23 35.31
N ASP A 3 -28.97 -50.23 34.12
CA ASP A 3 -27.64 -49.71 33.82
C ASP A 3 -27.69 -48.18 33.97
N GLN A 4 -27.44 -47.66 35.17
CA GLN A 4 -27.28 -46.22 35.35
C GLN A 4 -25.96 -45.79 34.66
N PRO A 5 -25.93 -44.73 33.88
CA PRO A 5 -24.73 -44.30 33.21
C PRO A 5 -23.66 -43.95 34.27
N LYS A 6 -22.45 -44.55 34.14
CA LYS A 6 -21.29 -44.31 35.03
C LYS A 6 -20.99 -42.80 35.12
N SER A 7 -20.62 -42.35 36.33
CA SER A 7 -20.16 -40.99 36.50
C SER A 7 -18.88 -40.74 35.67
N ASP A 8 -18.59 -39.50 35.31
CA ASP A 8 -17.36 -39.15 34.57
C ASP A 8 -16.12 -39.54 35.33
N ALA A 9 -16.12 -39.43 36.67
CA ALA A 9 -15.00 -39.82 37.53
C ALA A 9 -14.76 -41.33 37.50
N ASP A 10 -15.81 -42.12 37.57
CA ASP A 10 -15.70 -43.59 37.52
C ASP A 10 -15.26 -44.06 36.15
N LEU A 11 -15.77 -43.42 35.08
CA LEU A 11 -15.36 -43.70 33.71
C LEU A 11 -13.87 -43.48 33.50
N LEU A 12 -13.31 -42.39 34.07
CA LEU A 12 -11.87 -42.10 33.96
C LEU A 12 -11.01 -43.04 34.82
N ARG A 13 -11.47 -43.38 36.03
CA ARG A 13 -10.77 -44.33 36.92
C ARG A 13 -10.67 -45.73 36.35
N GLU A 14 -11.70 -46.17 35.67
CA GLU A 14 -11.71 -47.49 35.03
C GLU A 14 -10.98 -47.48 33.68
N SER A 15 -10.66 -46.32 33.15
CA SER A 15 -10.03 -46.19 31.85
C SER A 15 -8.50 -46.33 31.97
N GLU A 16 -7.92 -47.20 31.15
CA GLU A 16 -6.46 -47.31 31.00
C GLU A 16 -5.79 -46.03 30.45
N LEU A 17 -6.63 -45.05 30.03
CA LEU A 17 -6.16 -43.78 29.43
C LEU A 17 -5.93 -42.68 30.45
N PHE A 18 -6.25 -42.91 31.75
CA PHE A 18 -5.89 -42.03 32.84
C PHE A 18 -4.83 -42.71 33.73
N ASP A 19 -3.58 -42.24 33.64
CA ASP A 19 -2.46 -42.73 34.42
C ASP A 19 -2.18 -41.78 35.60
N VAL A 20 -2.58 -42.20 36.79
CA VAL A 20 -2.45 -41.42 38.04
C VAL A 20 -0.98 -41.08 38.35
N GLU A 21 -0.06 -42.03 38.18
CA GLU A 21 1.35 -41.80 38.46
C GLU A 21 1.97 -40.83 37.45
N PHE A 22 1.67 -41.00 36.18
CA PHE A 22 2.07 -40.06 35.13
C PHE A 22 1.55 -38.66 35.44
N TYR A 23 0.24 -38.57 35.76
CA TYR A 23 -0.42 -37.26 35.98
C TYR A 23 0.22 -36.53 37.17
N LEU A 24 0.42 -37.21 38.31
CA LEU A 24 1.06 -36.63 39.49
C LEU A 24 2.54 -36.30 39.28
N ARG A 25 3.25 -37.09 38.49
CA ARG A 25 4.65 -36.80 38.13
C ARG A 25 4.77 -35.55 37.24
N LYS A 26 3.84 -35.35 36.34
CA LYS A 26 3.83 -34.20 35.44
C LYS A 26 3.25 -32.93 36.07
N ASN A 27 2.50 -33.08 37.15
CA ASN A 27 1.81 -32.00 37.86
C ASN A 27 2.16 -31.98 39.34
N PRO A 28 3.36 -31.52 39.74
CA PRO A 28 3.79 -31.50 41.13
C PRO A 28 2.88 -30.71 42.07
N ASP A 29 2.21 -29.68 41.55
CA ASP A 29 1.21 -28.87 42.25
C ASP A 29 0.01 -29.72 42.74
N VAL A 30 -0.49 -30.59 41.87
CA VAL A 30 -1.60 -31.51 42.20
C VAL A 30 -1.13 -32.54 43.25
N ARG A 31 0.11 -33.05 43.10
CA ARG A 31 0.69 -33.98 44.05
C ARG A 31 0.81 -33.40 45.47
N THR A 32 1.22 -32.13 45.53
CA THR A 32 1.43 -31.44 46.82
C THR A 32 0.12 -31.04 47.48
N SER A 33 -0.92 -30.72 46.68
CA SER A 33 -2.23 -30.31 47.21
C SER A 33 -3.07 -31.44 47.77
N GLY A 34 -2.73 -32.71 47.49
CA GLY A 34 -3.51 -33.88 47.92
C GLY A 34 -4.89 -34.03 47.26
N ILE A 35 -5.17 -33.25 46.23
CA ILE A 35 -6.43 -33.35 45.46
C ILE A 35 -6.41 -34.66 44.66
N ASP A 36 -7.57 -35.35 44.60
CA ASP A 36 -7.72 -36.54 43.75
C ASP A 36 -7.40 -36.15 42.28
N PRO A 37 -6.40 -36.83 41.67
CA PRO A 37 -5.92 -36.50 40.32
C PRO A 37 -7.01 -36.56 39.25
N VAL A 38 -7.96 -37.49 39.35
CA VAL A 38 -9.07 -37.64 38.41
C VAL A 38 -10.03 -36.48 38.56
N LEU A 39 -10.37 -36.11 39.79
CA LEU A 39 -11.24 -34.95 40.01
C LEU A 39 -10.59 -33.63 39.62
N HIS A 40 -9.28 -33.51 39.87
CA HIS A 40 -8.53 -32.34 39.40
C HIS A 40 -8.56 -32.24 37.86
N TYR A 41 -8.30 -33.34 37.15
CA TYR A 41 -8.31 -33.35 35.69
C TYR A 41 -9.68 -33.00 35.14
N LEU A 42 -10.76 -33.53 35.72
CA LEU A 42 -12.11 -33.25 35.31
C LEU A 42 -12.50 -31.76 35.50
N ARG A 43 -12.11 -31.16 36.64
CA ARG A 43 -12.52 -29.79 37.00
C ARG A 43 -11.66 -28.71 36.37
N GLN A 44 -10.35 -28.91 36.35
CA GLN A 44 -9.37 -27.90 35.97
C GLN A 44 -8.33 -28.39 34.98
N GLY A 45 -7.73 -29.55 35.21
CA GLY A 45 -6.57 -30.00 34.46
C GLY A 45 -6.75 -30.10 32.96
N ALA A 46 -7.93 -30.52 32.50
CA ALA A 46 -8.25 -30.54 31.09
C ALA A 46 -8.35 -29.14 30.47
N ARG A 47 -8.88 -28.16 31.21
CA ARG A 47 -8.95 -26.75 30.79
C ARG A 47 -7.57 -26.11 30.70
N ASP A 48 -6.66 -26.51 31.58
CA ASP A 48 -5.26 -26.09 31.59
C ASP A 48 -4.44 -26.83 30.51
N GLY A 49 -5.06 -27.72 29.73
CA GLY A 49 -4.41 -28.49 28.68
C GLY A 49 -3.46 -29.58 29.19
N ARG A 50 -3.61 -30.03 30.48
CA ARG A 50 -2.82 -31.08 31.07
C ARG A 50 -3.23 -32.43 30.49
N ASP A 51 -2.24 -33.26 30.17
CA ASP A 51 -2.46 -34.60 29.64
C ASP A 51 -2.69 -35.64 30.76
N PRO A 52 -3.74 -36.49 30.66
CA PRO A 52 -4.08 -37.46 31.68
C PRO A 52 -3.15 -38.70 31.68
N SER A 53 -2.50 -38.96 30.54
CA SER A 53 -1.50 -40.05 30.40
C SER A 53 -0.58 -39.76 29.21
N LYS A 54 0.43 -40.61 29.01
CA LYS A 54 1.29 -40.57 27.83
C LYS A 54 0.53 -40.90 26.54
N ALA A 55 -0.55 -41.65 26.66
CA ALA A 55 -1.35 -42.16 25.53
C ALA A 55 -2.39 -41.13 25.01
N PHE A 56 -2.81 -40.14 25.85
CA PHE A 56 -3.85 -39.16 25.47
C PHE A 56 -3.34 -37.74 25.65
N SER A 57 -3.37 -36.98 24.55
CA SER A 57 -3.05 -35.54 24.59
C SER A 57 -4.32 -34.71 24.52
N THR A 58 -4.63 -34.05 25.65
CA THR A 58 -5.79 -33.18 25.83
C THR A 58 -5.89 -32.12 24.73
N ASN A 59 -4.81 -31.35 24.53
CA ASN A 59 -4.77 -30.28 23.54
C ASN A 59 -4.78 -30.79 22.09
N ALA A 60 -4.18 -31.95 21.81
CA ALA A 60 -4.20 -32.52 20.47
C ALA A 60 -5.61 -33.01 20.11
N TYR A 61 -6.30 -33.61 21.10
CA TYR A 61 -7.67 -34.07 20.91
C TYR A 61 -8.64 -32.90 20.69
N LEU A 62 -8.54 -31.85 21.50
CA LEU A 62 -9.38 -30.65 21.37
C LEU A 62 -9.19 -29.95 20.01
N ARG A 63 -7.95 -29.82 19.54
CA ARG A 63 -7.68 -29.18 18.23
C ARG A 63 -8.29 -29.93 17.05
N ARG A 64 -8.63 -31.19 17.20
CA ARG A 64 -9.11 -32.04 16.13
C ARG A 64 -10.60 -32.32 16.17
N ASN A 65 -11.25 -32.06 17.29
CA ASN A 65 -12.63 -32.39 17.53
C ASN A 65 -13.36 -31.16 18.10
N ASP A 66 -13.87 -30.33 17.20
CA ASP A 66 -14.56 -29.06 17.57
C ASP A 66 -15.89 -29.31 18.29
N ASP A 67 -16.45 -30.51 18.16
CA ASP A 67 -17.72 -30.95 18.78
C ASP A 67 -17.57 -31.35 20.25
N VAL A 68 -16.35 -31.33 20.82
CA VAL A 68 -16.14 -31.57 22.26
C VAL A 68 -16.90 -30.54 23.12
N GLY A 69 -17.03 -29.32 22.63
CA GLY A 69 -17.74 -28.26 23.33
C GLY A 69 -17.18 -28.01 24.73
N GLN A 70 -18.07 -28.09 25.75
CA GLN A 70 -17.68 -27.94 27.16
C GLN A 70 -17.41 -29.27 27.88
N MET A 71 -17.52 -30.40 27.20
CA MET A 71 -17.24 -31.71 27.78
C MET A 71 -15.74 -31.87 28.05
N ASN A 72 -15.39 -32.65 29.11
CA ASN A 72 -14.01 -33.02 29.32
C ASN A 72 -13.50 -33.85 28.11
N PRO A 73 -12.34 -33.55 27.52
CA PRO A 73 -11.86 -34.19 26.28
C PRO A 73 -11.71 -35.72 26.37
N LEU A 74 -11.21 -36.24 27.50
CA LEU A 74 -11.08 -37.68 27.67
C LEU A 74 -12.44 -38.35 27.86
N VAL A 75 -13.36 -37.72 28.60
CA VAL A 75 -14.76 -38.20 28.72
C VAL A 75 -15.45 -38.22 27.35
N HIS A 76 -15.30 -37.16 26.58
CA HIS A 76 -15.81 -37.10 25.21
C HIS A 76 -15.22 -38.21 24.34
N TYR A 77 -13.90 -38.45 24.41
CA TYR A 77 -13.28 -39.55 23.68
C TYR A 77 -13.89 -40.89 24.07
N LEU A 78 -14.02 -41.17 25.37
CA LEU A 78 -14.55 -42.46 25.84
C LEU A 78 -16.02 -42.68 25.48
N ARG A 79 -16.84 -41.63 25.54
CA ARG A 79 -18.29 -41.73 25.27
C ARG A 79 -18.68 -41.62 23.79
N VAL A 80 -17.97 -40.76 23.06
CA VAL A 80 -18.30 -40.39 21.68
C VAL A 80 -17.19 -40.76 20.71
N GLY A 81 -15.96 -40.37 21.00
CA GLY A 81 -14.83 -40.49 20.08
C GLY A 81 -14.44 -41.94 19.81
N LYS A 82 -14.30 -42.76 20.86
CA LYS A 82 -13.94 -44.19 20.74
C LYS A 82 -14.96 -45.01 19.96
N PRO A 83 -16.26 -44.90 20.25
CA PRO A 83 -17.30 -45.57 19.43
C PRO A 83 -17.31 -45.08 17.98
N ALA A 84 -17.00 -43.80 17.73
CA ALA A 84 -16.95 -43.21 16.39
C ALA A 84 -15.60 -43.47 15.67
N GLY A 85 -14.68 -44.30 16.23
CA GLY A 85 -13.40 -44.63 15.62
C GLY A 85 -12.39 -43.45 15.56
N ARG A 86 -12.56 -42.45 16.41
CA ARG A 86 -11.63 -41.28 16.42
C ARG A 86 -10.25 -41.68 16.98
N ALA A 87 -9.22 -41.01 16.47
CA ALA A 87 -7.87 -41.28 16.91
C ALA A 87 -7.65 -40.90 18.38
N LEU A 88 -7.06 -41.82 19.13
CA LEU A 88 -6.69 -41.62 20.54
C LEU A 88 -5.63 -40.55 20.72
N ASN A 89 -4.62 -40.57 19.88
CA ASN A 89 -3.55 -39.59 19.86
C ASN A 89 -3.41 -38.98 18.47
N PRO A 90 -4.23 -37.96 18.15
CA PRO A 90 -4.20 -37.32 16.84
C PRO A 90 -2.83 -36.82 16.42
N LEU A 91 -1.98 -36.40 17.36
CA LEU A 91 -0.62 -35.93 17.06
C LEU A 91 0.28 -37.06 16.57
N GLU A 92 0.22 -38.25 17.14
CA GLU A 92 1.05 -39.40 16.70
C GLU A 92 0.58 -39.92 15.33
N ASP A 93 -0.73 -39.88 15.07
CA ASP A 93 -1.27 -40.21 13.75
C ASP A 93 -0.84 -39.18 12.69
N ASP A 94 -0.83 -37.88 13.03
CA ASP A 94 -0.38 -36.83 12.13
C ASP A 94 1.12 -36.90 11.89
N LEU A 95 1.92 -37.24 12.93
CA LEU A 95 3.36 -37.50 12.79
C LEU A 95 3.64 -38.62 11.79
N ARG A 96 2.94 -39.74 11.92
CA ARG A 96 3.06 -40.85 10.99
C ARG A 96 2.64 -40.45 9.59
N LEU A 97 1.47 -39.83 9.43
CA LEU A 97 0.94 -39.37 8.15
C LEU A 97 1.93 -38.44 7.43
N VAL A 98 2.49 -37.46 8.13
CA VAL A 98 3.42 -36.48 7.54
C VAL A 98 4.74 -37.15 7.17
N ARG A 99 5.30 -38.03 8.01
CA ARG A 99 6.53 -38.78 7.71
C ARG A 99 6.39 -39.68 6.48
N GLU A 100 5.27 -40.35 6.34
CA GLU A 100 4.99 -41.29 5.22
C GLU A 100 4.55 -40.58 3.96
N SER A 101 4.17 -39.31 4.01
CA SER A 101 3.56 -38.56 2.89
C SER A 101 4.50 -38.24 1.73
N GLY A 102 5.82 -38.16 2.01
CA GLY A 102 6.80 -37.63 1.07
C GLY A 102 6.74 -36.11 0.86
N PHE A 103 5.96 -35.39 1.67
CA PHE A 103 5.84 -33.92 1.69
C PHE A 103 6.65 -33.25 2.78
N PHE A 104 7.33 -33.99 3.63
CA PHE A 104 8.24 -33.46 4.65
C PHE A 104 9.68 -33.87 4.32
N ASP A 105 10.55 -32.89 4.24
CA ASP A 105 11.99 -33.06 4.08
C ASP A 105 12.68 -32.45 5.30
N GLU A 106 13.32 -33.28 6.12
CA GLU A 106 13.93 -32.83 7.38
C GLU A 106 15.12 -31.91 7.15
N ASP A 107 15.95 -32.19 6.14
CA ASP A 107 17.12 -31.37 5.80
C ASP A 107 16.67 -30.00 5.27
N TYR A 108 15.62 -29.97 4.44
CA TYR A 108 14.99 -28.75 4.00
C TYR A 108 14.44 -27.95 5.19
N TYR A 109 13.66 -28.60 6.05
CA TYR A 109 13.03 -27.92 7.19
C TYR A 109 14.08 -27.32 8.14
N ARG A 110 15.16 -28.03 8.42
CA ARG A 110 16.26 -27.57 9.27
C ARG A 110 17.06 -26.44 8.59
N HIS A 111 17.18 -26.43 7.27
CA HIS A 111 17.81 -25.32 6.55
C HIS A 111 17.08 -24.00 6.80
N PHE A 112 15.74 -23.98 6.77
CA PHE A 112 14.92 -22.79 7.04
C PHE A 112 14.63 -22.57 8.54
N LYS A 113 15.04 -23.50 9.43
CA LYS A 113 14.94 -23.37 10.89
C LYS A 113 16.25 -23.80 11.56
N PRO A 114 17.35 -23.05 11.34
CA PRO A 114 18.68 -23.45 11.79
C PRO A 114 18.86 -23.46 13.33
N ASP A 115 18.00 -22.75 14.05
CA ASP A 115 17.97 -22.72 15.52
C ASP A 115 17.20 -23.90 16.14
N LEU A 116 16.68 -24.84 15.33
CA LEU A 116 16.06 -26.06 15.83
C LEU A 116 17.15 -27.06 16.28
N PRO A 117 17.25 -27.39 17.60
CA PRO A 117 18.25 -28.33 18.09
C PRO A 117 18.18 -29.68 17.37
N ALA A 118 19.34 -30.30 17.12
CA ALA A 118 19.43 -31.56 16.35
C ALA A 118 18.63 -32.71 16.97
N GLU A 119 18.55 -32.74 18.33
CA GLU A 119 17.79 -33.75 19.09
C GLU A 119 16.27 -33.52 19.06
N ARG A 120 15.80 -32.38 18.54
CA ARG A 120 14.37 -32.12 18.41
C ARG A 120 13.83 -32.72 17.12
N ASP A 121 12.71 -33.44 17.25
CA ASP A 121 11.97 -34.00 16.13
C ASP A 121 11.40 -32.87 15.26
N ALA A 122 11.90 -32.74 14.04
CA ALA A 122 11.55 -31.67 13.11
C ALA A 122 10.07 -31.76 12.66
N VAL A 123 9.55 -32.97 12.42
CA VAL A 123 8.13 -33.17 12.06
C VAL A 123 7.21 -32.73 13.19
N ARG A 124 7.57 -33.11 14.43
CA ARG A 124 6.80 -32.68 15.62
C ARG A 124 6.84 -31.18 15.82
N HIS A 125 8.00 -30.54 15.54
CA HIS A 125 8.11 -29.09 15.57
C HIS A 125 7.21 -28.45 14.51
N TYR A 126 7.25 -28.93 13.27
CA TYR A 126 6.41 -28.44 12.19
C TYR A 126 4.91 -28.56 12.51
N LEU A 127 4.45 -29.70 13.01
CA LEU A 127 3.04 -29.90 13.37
C LEU A 127 2.55 -28.95 14.48
N ARG A 128 3.45 -28.55 15.38
CA ARG A 128 3.11 -27.65 16.51
C ARG A 128 3.23 -26.17 16.17
N PHE A 129 4.24 -25.81 15.39
CA PHE A 129 4.65 -24.41 15.21
C PHE A 129 4.70 -23.98 13.74
N GLY A 130 4.87 -24.90 12.79
CA GLY A 130 5.08 -24.59 11.37
C GLY A 130 4.01 -23.69 10.78
N ARG A 131 2.72 -23.93 11.12
CA ARG A 131 1.60 -23.07 10.69
C ARG A 131 1.76 -21.62 11.19
N ARG A 132 2.04 -21.45 12.49
CA ARG A 132 2.17 -20.12 13.12
C ARG A 132 3.39 -19.37 12.60
N ASP A 133 4.47 -20.10 12.41
CA ASP A 133 5.76 -19.53 12.04
C ASP A 133 5.93 -19.45 10.50
N GLY A 134 4.91 -19.85 9.72
CA GLY A 134 4.92 -19.82 8.26
C GLY A 134 5.94 -20.74 7.61
N LEU A 135 6.49 -21.73 8.35
CA LEU A 135 7.53 -22.62 7.87
C LEU A 135 6.97 -23.68 6.91
N ASP A 136 7.63 -23.87 5.78
CA ASP A 136 7.30 -24.91 4.83
C ASP A 136 7.93 -26.26 5.20
N PRO A 137 7.21 -27.38 5.01
CA PRO A 137 7.74 -28.71 5.35
C PRO A 137 8.73 -29.25 4.29
N SER A 138 8.65 -28.77 3.06
CA SER A 138 9.53 -29.09 1.93
C SER A 138 9.25 -28.17 0.74
N GLU A 139 10.06 -28.26 -0.31
CA GLU A 139 9.81 -27.57 -1.59
C GLU A 139 8.49 -27.98 -2.27
N LYS A 140 7.89 -29.09 -1.85
CA LYS A 140 6.64 -29.62 -2.44
C LYS A 140 5.39 -29.01 -1.84
N PHE A 141 5.49 -28.24 -0.75
CA PHE A 141 4.33 -27.71 -0.05
C PHE A 141 4.64 -26.38 0.66
N SER A 142 3.88 -25.35 0.32
CA SER A 142 3.92 -24.08 1.04
C SER A 142 2.80 -23.99 2.06
N THR A 143 3.18 -23.87 3.32
CA THR A 143 2.28 -23.67 4.47
C THR A 143 1.45 -22.40 4.30
N SER A 144 2.10 -21.28 4.06
CA SER A 144 1.45 -19.98 3.87
C SER A 144 0.67 -19.91 2.56
N GLY A 145 1.22 -20.47 1.48
CA GLY A 145 0.56 -20.55 0.17
C GLY A 145 -0.75 -21.33 0.24
N TYR A 146 -0.74 -22.48 0.93
CA TYR A 146 -1.95 -23.28 1.09
C TYR A 146 -3.05 -22.56 1.88
N LEU A 147 -2.69 -21.84 2.95
CA LEU A 147 -3.64 -21.08 3.75
C LEU A 147 -4.26 -19.90 2.98
N ARG A 148 -3.45 -19.23 2.14
CA ARG A 148 -3.97 -18.14 1.27
C ARG A 148 -4.98 -18.66 0.25
N GLN A 149 -4.71 -19.81 -0.37
CA GLN A 149 -5.60 -20.41 -1.36
C GLN A 149 -6.85 -21.07 -0.75
N ASN A 150 -6.84 -21.33 0.55
CA ASN A 150 -7.93 -22.02 1.26
C ASN A 150 -8.35 -21.26 2.52
N PRO A 151 -9.12 -20.15 2.38
CA PRO A 151 -9.54 -19.31 3.51
C PRO A 151 -10.40 -20.05 4.54
N ASP A 152 -11.11 -21.10 4.13
CA ASP A 152 -11.86 -21.99 5.02
C ASP A 152 -10.93 -22.71 5.98
N VAL A 153 -9.81 -23.24 5.50
CA VAL A 153 -8.79 -23.90 6.33
C VAL A 153 -8.04 -22.86 7.20
N ALA A 154 -7.80 -21.66 6.67
CA ALA A 154 -7.16 -20.60 7.42
C ALA A 154 -7.93 -20.19 8.68
N ARG A 155 -9.27 -20.33 8.68
CA ARG A 155 -10.14 -20.05 9.84
C ARG A 155 -10.19 -21.17 10.87
N THR A 156 -9.64 -22.35 10.56
CA THR A 156 -9.57 -23.49 11.49
C THR A 156 -8.22 -23.53 12.21
N THR A 157 -8.07 -24.50 13.12
CA THR A 157 -6.78 -24.78 13.81
C THR A 157 -5.96 -25.87 13.13
N TRP A 158 -6.41 -26.43 12.01
CA TRP A 158 -5.74 -27.50 11.29
C TRP A 158 -4.32 -27.10 10.85
N ASN A 159 -3.36 -28.04 10.98
CA ASN A 159 -2.09 -27.90 10.29
C ASN A 159 -2.35 -28.01 8.76
N PRO A 160 -1.86 -27.05 7.93
CA PRO A 160 -2.17 -27.00 6.50
C PRO A 160 -1.80 -28.26 5.72
N LEU A 161 -0.63 -28.85 5.99
CA LEU A 161 -0.21 -30.08 5.33
C LEU A 161 -1.08 -31.27 5.75
N VAL A 162 -1.40 -31.40 7.05
CA VAL A 162 -2.29 -32.46 7.54
C VAL A 162 -3.68 -32.34 6.90
N HIS A 163 -4.22 -31.13 6.80
CA HIS A 163 -5.49 -30.90 6.11
C HIS A 163 -5.41 -31.33 4.64
N TYR A 164 -4.35 -30.90 3.93
CA TYR A 164 -4.15 -31.29 2.54
C TYR A 164 -4.09 -32.82 2.36
N LEU A 165 -3.31 -33.50 3.19
CA LEU A 165 -3.12 -34.95 3.09
C LEU A 165 -4.39 -35.75 3.41
N ARG A 166 -5.24 -35.27 4.32
CA ARG A 166 -6.45 -35.98 4.75
C ARG A 166 -7.69 -35.65 3.90
N HIS A 167 -7.81 -34.41 3.47
CA HIS A 167 -9.00 -33.87 2.82
C HIS A 167 -8.68 -33.20 1.49
N GLY A 168 -7.77 -32.22 1.49
CA GLY A 168 -7.52 -31.36 0.36
C GLY A 168 -7.17 -32.11 -0.92
N ARG A 169 -6.37 -33.19 -0.82
CA ARG A 169 -6.00 -34.02 -1.97
C ARG A 169 -7.22 -34.68 -2.63
N THR A 170 -8.16 -35.18 -1.84
CA THR A 170 -9.41 -35.80 -2.35
C THR A 170 -10.42 -34.76 -2.82
N GLU A 171 -10.35 -33.55 -2.28
CA GLU A 171 -11.16 -32.40 -2.69
C GLU A 171 -10.58 -31.68 -3.94
N GLY A 172 -9.47 -32.18 -4.49
CA GLY A 172 -8.84 -31.57 -5.67
C GLY A 172 -8.10 -30.25 -5.39
N ARG A 173 -7.82 -29.93 -4.11
CA ARG A 173 -7.07 -28.72 -3.77
C ARG A 173 -5.60 -28.84 -4.22
N ILE A 174 -5.02 -27.72 -4.59
CA ILE A 174 -3.62 -27.65 -5.03
C ILE A 174 -2.69 -27.62 -3.81
N ALA A 175 -1.55 -28.30 -3.91
CA ALA A 175 -0.42 -28.16 -3.00
C ALA A 175 0.54 -27.10 -3.58
N PRO A 176 0.52 -25.84 -3.10
CA PRO A 176 1.44 -24.82 -3.58
C PRO A 176 2.87 -25.22 -3.20
N ARG A 177 3.84 -24.86 -4.05
CA ARG A 177 5.24 -25.17 -3.76
C ARG A 177 5.77 -24.31 -2.60
N GLY A 178 6.61 -24.89 -1.76
CA GLY A 178 7.41 -24.24 -0.75
C GLY A 178 8.57 -23.43 -1.34
N ALA A 179 9.27 -22.69 -0.49
CA ALA A 179 10.47 -21.98 -0.88
C ALA A 179 11.53 -22.97 -1.44
N LEU A 180 12.31 -22.54 -2.42
CA LEU A 180 13.43 -23.33 -2.91
C LEU A 180 14.61 -23.21 -1.94
N ARG A 181 15.31 -24.32 -1.67
CA ARG A 181 16.52 -24.32 -0.83
C ARG A 181 17.64 -23.50 -1.48
N GLU A 182 17.79 -23.66 -2.78
CA GLU A 182 18.68 -22.91 -3.64
C GLU A 182 17.86 -22.43 -4.84
N PRO A 183 17.22 -21.25 -4.74
CA PRO A 183 16.38 -20.77 -5.82
C PRO A 183 17.21 -20.50 -7.07
N TYR A 184 16.72 -20.94 -8.23
CA TYR A 184 17.29 -20.54 -9.51
C TYR A 184 17.24 -19.02 -9.67
N PHE A 185 18.18 -18.48 -10.43
CA PHE A 185 18.26 -17.03 -10.66
C PHE A 185 16.92 -16.44 -11.11
N ASP A 186 16.20 -17.11 -12.00
CA ASP A 186 14.89 -16.66 -12.49
C ASP A 186 13.86 -16.50 -11.37
N ALA A 187 13.87 -17.39 -10.37
CA ALA A 187 12.98 -17.28 -9.23
C ALA A 187 13.35 -16.11 -8.30
N LEU A 188 14.65 -15.89 -8.08
CA LEU A 188 15.16 -14.74 -7.33
C LEU A 188 14.86 -13.43 -8.06
N TYR A 189 15.03 -13.44 -9.39
CA TYR A 189 14.74 -12.29 -10.25
C TYR A 189 13.25 -11.94 -10.21
N ALA A 190 12.37 -12.94 -10.35
CA ALA A 190 10.93 -12.74 -10.29
C ALA A 190 10.46 -12.21 -8.92
N ASP A 191 11.04 -12.69 -7.81
CA ASP A 191 10.74 -12.19 -6.47
C ASP A 191 11.24 -10.74 -6.29
N ARG A 192 12.48 -10.45 -6.72
CA ARG A 192 13.07 -9.10 -6.66
C ARG A 192 12.25 -8.07 -7.43
N TRP A 193 11.69 -8.47 -8.58
CA TRP A 193 10.99 -7.59 -9.51
C TRP A 193 9.48 -7.87 -9.58
N ALA A 194 8.91 -8.44 -8.53
CA ALA A 194 7.48 -8.76 -8.47
C ALA A 194 6.57 -7.56 -8.80
N GLN A 195 7.01 -6.35 -8.46
CA GLN A 195 6.25 -5.12 -8.75
C GLN A 195 6.12 -4.77 -10.24
N ILE A 196 7.04 -5.28 -11.10
CA ILE A 196 7.00 -5.08 -12.56
C ILE A 196 6.66 -6.36 -13.32
N ALA A 197 6.32 -7.44 -12.62
CA ALA A 197 5.84 -8.65 -13.26
C ALA A 197 4.64 -8.33 -14.18
N PRO A 198 4.49 -9.07 -15.30
CA PRO A 198 3.35 -8.88 -16.19
C PRO A 198 2.02 -8.89 -15.44
N MET A 199 1.18 -7.90 -15.70
CA MET A 199 -0.13 -7.83 -15.03
C MET A 199 -0.97 -9.05 -15.40
N PRO A 200 -1.53 -9.77 -14.44
CA PRO A 200 -2.43 -10.88 -14.73
C PRO A 200 -3.74 -10.37 -15.31
N VAL A 201 -3.89 -10.47 -16.62
CA VAL A 201 -5.07 -9.98 -17.36
C VAL A 201 -5.80 -11.13 -18.06
N THR A 202 -7.09 -10.94 -18.34
CA THR A 202 -7.89 -11.85 -19.17
C THR A 202 -8.68 -11.01 -20.16
N LYS A 203 -8.46 -11.22 -21.45
CA LYS A 203 -9.24 -10.58 -22.50
C LYS A 203 -10.64 -11.19 -22.56
N VAL A 204 -11.66 -10.33 -22.54
CA VAL A 204 -13.08 -10.71 -22.70
C VAL A 204 -13.65 -10.02 -23.91
N ALA A 205 -14.59 -10.67 -24.60
CA ALA A 205 -15.23 -10.12 -25.78
C ALA A 205 -16.37 -9.18 -25.41
N GLY A 206 -16.53 -8.09 -26.14
CA GLY A 206 -17.61 -7.13 -25.94
C GLY A 206 -17.38 -6.21 -24.75
N GLY A 207 -18.38 -5.43 -24.37
CA GLY A 207 -18.32 -4.49 -23.23
C GLY A 207 -18.57 -3.05 -23.66
N SER A 208 -18.89 -2.18 -22.70
CA SER A 208 -18.96 -0.73 -22.85
C SER A 208 -17.55 -0.13 -22.87
N HIS A 209 -17.45 1.11 -23.33
CA HIS A 209 -16.22 1.88 -23.21
C HIS A 209 -15.86 2.09 -21.74
N ARG A 210 -14.57 1.95 -21.43
CA ARG A 210 -14.10 2.06 -20.05
C ARG A 210 -12.70 2.67 -19.97
N ILE A 211 -12.55 3.59 -19.04
CA ILE A 211 -11.25 4.11 -18.64
C ILE A 211 -10.83 3.35 -17.40
N THR A 212 -9.72 2.62 -17.50
CA THR A 212 -9.17 1.82 -16.41
C THR A 212 -7.90 2.48 -15.88
N ILE A 213 -7.94 3.00 -14.64
CA ILE A 213 -6.75 3.56 -13.98
C ILE A 213 -6.07 2.46 -13.17
N VAL A 214 -4.81 2.19 -13.47
CA VAL A 214 -3.99 1.21 -12.74
C VAL A 214 -2.99 1.96 -11.87
N THR A 215 -3.09 1.76 -10.54
CA THR A 215 -2.22 2.35 -9.54
C THR A 215 -1.95 1.36 -8.40
N ASP A 216 -1.03 1.66 -7.47
CA ASP A 216 -0.77 0.76 -6.34
C ASP A 216 -1.85 0.88 -5.27
N SER A 217 -2.26 2.11 -4.92
CA SER A 217 -3.27 2.36 -3.88
C SER A 217 -4.13 3.55 -4.22
N VAL A 218 -5.41 3.47 -3.85
CA VAL A 218 -6.39 4.57 -3.92
C VAL A 218 -7.06 4.67 -2.55
N ALA A 219 -6.59 5.61 -1.74
CA ALA A 219 -7.11 5.87 -0.41
C ALA A 219 -7.19 7.38 -0.16
N PRO A 220 -8.06 7.88 0.75
CA PRO A 220 -8.19 9.31 1.03
C PRO A 220 -6.86 10.03 1.32
N HIS A 221 -5.93 9.34 1.99
CA HIS A 221 -4.61 9.87 2.32
C HIS A 221 -3.62 9.86 1.14
N SER A 222 -3.91 9.17 0.04
CA SER A 222 -3.07 9.10 -1.17
C SER A 222 -3.52 10.08 -2.27
N LEU A 223 -4.62 10.80 -2.09
CA LEU A 223 -5.20 11.72 -3.08
C LEU A 223 -4.35 12.97 -3.33
N PHE A 224 -3.42 13.29 -2.44
CA PHE A 224 -2.54 14.44 -2.61
C PHE A 224 -1.55 14.19 -3.75
N GLY A 225 -1.61 15.03 -4.78
CA GLY A 225 -0.72 14.97 -5.94
C GLY A 225 -1.14 13.95 -7.00
N GLY A 226 -0.27 12.98 -7.29
CA GLY A 226 -0.34 12.14 -8.49
C GLY A 226 -1.60 11.30 -8.66
N VAL A 227 -2.08 10.68 -7.60
CA VAL A 227 -3.30 9.83 -7.68
C VAL A 227 -4.55 10.68 -7.91
N GLY A 228 -4.65 11.83 -7.24
CA GLY A 228 -5.76 12.77 -7.47
C GLY A 228 -5.81 13.25 -8.91
N THR A 229 -4.66 13.66 -9.46
CA THR A 229 -4.55 14.08 -10.87
C THR A 229 -4.96 12.98 -11.84
N ALA A 230 -4.56 11.72 -11.58
CA ALA A 230 -4.94 10.58 -12.40
C ALA A 230 -6.46 10.36 -12.41
N ILE A 231 -7.09 10.44 -11.24
CA ILE A 231 -8.54 10.25 -11.12
C ILE A 231 -9.29 11.41 -11.79
N ILE A 232 -8.88 12.66 -11.59
CA ILE A 232 -9.47 13.83 -12.25
C ILE A 232 -9.43 13.67 -13.78
N LEU A 233 -8.24 13.39 -14.32
CA LEU A 233 -8.07 13.17 -15.76
C LEU A 233 -8.91 11.99 -16.26
N GLY A 234 -8.93 10.88 -15.52
CA GLY A 234 -9.74 9.70 -15.87
C GLY A 234 -11.22 9.97 -15.87
N VAL A 235 -11.74 10.77 -14.92
CA VAL A 235 -13.15 11.21 -14.88
C VAL A 235 -13.48 12.05 -16.10
N GLU A 236 -12.65 13.04 -16.43
CA GLU A 236 -12.87 13.93 -17.59
C GLU A 236 -12.84 13.16 -18.92
N ILE A 237 -11.90 12.22 -19.08
CA ILE A 237 -11.86 11.34 -20.27
C ILE A 237 -13.12 10.45 -20.31
N ALA A 238 -13.50 9.84 -19.18
CA ALA A 238 -14.70 8.99 -19.12
C ALA A 238 -15.97 9.76 -19.46
N ASN A 239 -16.17 10.96 -18.90
CA ASN A 239 -17.31 11.81 -19.20
C ASN A 239 -17.36 12.20 -20.70
N ARG A 240 -16.21 12.61 -21.27
CA ARG A 240 -16.11 12.99 -22.69
C ARG A 240 -16.47 11.85 -23.63
N LEU A 241 -16.11 10.61 -23.27
CA LEU A 241 -16.36 9.41 -24.08
C LEU A 241 -17.71 8.74 -23.76
N GLY A 242 -18.41 9.15 -22.71
CA GLY A 242 -19.56 8.43 -22.17
C GLY A 242 -19.21 7.03 -21.68
N ALA A 243 -18.02 6.88 -21.12
CA ALA A 243 -17.44 5.62 -20.66
C ALA A 243 -17.63 5.43 -19.14
N SER A 244 -17.52 4.19 -18.65
CA SER A 244 -17.33 3.92 -17.23
C SER A 244 -15.89 4.24 -16.80
N LEU A 245 -15.70 4.59 -15.52
CA LEU A 245 -14.40 4.70 -14.89
C LEU A 245 -14.15 3.50 -14.00
N ARG A 246 -13.01 2.84 -14.17
CA ARG A 246 -12.59 1.76 -13.28
C ARG A 246 -11.27 2.10 -12.59
N LEU A 247 -11.27 2.01 -11.26
CA LEU A 247 -10.06 2.14 -10.44
C LEU A 247 -9.54 0.75 -10.07
N VAL A 248 -8.32 0.47 -10.47
CA VAL A 248 -7.64 -0.81 -10.23
C VAL A 248 -6.44 -0.57 -9.35
N THR A 249 -6.41 -1.21 -8.19
CA THR A 249 -5.28 -1.13 -7.26
C THR A 249 -4.51 -2.44 -7.22
N ARG A 250 -3.23 -2.38 -6.86
CA ARG A 250 -2.34 -3.52 -6.81
C ARG A 250 -1.95 -3.95 -5.39
N THR A 251 -2.01 -3.04 -4.42
CA THR A 251 -1.61 -3.31 -3.03
C THR A 251 -2.80 -3.40 -2.09
N ASP A 252 -3.63 -2.39 -2.08
CA ASP A 252 -4.77 -2.27 -1.15
C ASP A 252 -6.08 -2.29 -1.91
N ALA A 253 -7.18 -2.69 -1.26
CA ALA A 253 -8.50 -2.56 -1.86
C ALA A 253 -8.83 -1.08 -2.14
N PRO A 254 -9.36 -0.73 -3.34
CA PRO A 254 -9.65 0.64 -3.69
C PRO A 254 -10.82 1.18 -2.86
N ASP A 255 -10.71 2.44 -2.41
CA ASP A 255 -11.75 3.14 -1.68
C ASP A 255 -12.53 4.07 -2.61
N GLY A 256 -13.81 3.77 -2.84
CA GLY A 256 -14.67 4.57 -3.71
C GLY A 256 -15.00 5.96 -3.17
N GLN A 257 -14.80 6.25 -1.88
CA GLN A 257 -15.02 7.58 -1.29
C GLN A 257 -14.12 8.64 -1.91
N VAL A 258 -12.99 8.25 -2.50
CA VAL A 258 -12.06 9.17 -3.17
C VAL A 258 -12.71 10.00 -4.27
N ILE A 259 -13.68 9.44 -4.99
CA ILE A 259 -14.39 10.16 -6.04
C ILE A 259 -15.23 11.31 -5.44
N SER A 260 -15.95 11.04 -4.34
CA SER A 260 -16.75 12.07 -3.66
C SER A 260 -15.86 13.18 -3.10
N LEU A 261 -14.72 12.83 -2.50
CA LEU A 261 -13.75 13.79 -1.98
C LEU A 261 -13.17 14.69 -3.07
N LEU A 262 -12.80 14.10 -4.23
CA LEU A 262 -12.32 14.86 -5.38
C LEU A 262 -13.40 15.74 -5.97
N GLN A 263 -14.63 15.25 -6.05
CA GLN A 263 -15.77 16.03 -6.54
C GLN A 263 -16.03 17.26 -5.65
N GLU A 264 -15.96 17.11 -4.33
CA GLU A 264 -16.08 18.23 -3.39
C GLU A 264 -14.95 19.25 -3.56
N ALA A 265 -13.72 18.76 -3.77
CA ALA A 265 -12.53 19.60 -3.88
C ALA A 265 -12.38 20.31 -5.22
N THR A 266 -12.87 19.72 -6.32
CA THR A 266 -12.61 20.20 -7.68
C THR A 266 -13.86 20.62 -8.44
N GLY A 267 -15.06 20.22 -7.98
CA GLY A 267 -16.32 20.39 -8.69
C GLY A 267 -16.56 19.40 -9.84
N ILE A 268 -15.56 18.58 -10.19
CA ILE A 268 -15.64 17.60 -11.28
C ILE A 268 -16.46 16.39 -10.83
N ARG A 269 -17.45 15.99 -11.63
CA ARG A 269 -18.35 14.88 -11.33
C ARG A 269 -18.21 13.77 -12.36
N LEU A 270 -18.16 12.53 -11.89
CA LEU A 270 -18.30 11.38 -12.75
C LEU A 270 -19.77 11.22 -13.18
N GLU A 271 -20.04 11.26 -14.50
CA GLU A 271 -21.37 11.06 -15.07
C GLU A 271 -21.69 9.57 -15.29
N GLY A 272 -20.66 8.75 -15.49
CA GLY A 272 -20.76 7.32 -15.75
C GLY A 272 -20.72 6.45 -14.50
N VAL A 273 -20.54 5.15 -14.71
CA VAL A 273 -20.42 4.14 -13.64
C VAL A 273 -19.00 4.10 -13.11
N LEU A 274 -18.86 4.02 -11.78
CA LEU A 274 -17.60 3.71 -11.11
C LEU A 274 -17.49 2.22 -10.86
N GLU A 275 -16.42 1.61 -11.35
CA GLU A 275 -16.04 0.24 -11.05
C GLU A 275 -14.78 0.26 -10.15
N LEU A 276 -14.74 -0.62 -9.15
CA LEU A 276 -13.60 -0.79 -8.26
C LEU A 276 -13.09 -2.22 -8.37
N ASP A 277 -11.79 -2.37 -8.60
CA ASP A 277 -11.18 -3.68 -8.79
C ASP A 277 -9.80 -3.74 -8.11
N GLN A 278 -9.34 -4.92 -7.79
CA GLN A 278 -8.02 -5.15 -7.24
C GLN A 278 -7.35 -6.29 -8.00
N VAL A 279 -6.11 -6.09 -8.39
CA VAL A 279 -5.29 -7.10 -9.05
C VAL A 279 -4.07 -7.38 -8.19
N SER A 280 -3.93 -8.63 -7.76
CA SER A 280 -2.78 -9.03 -6.96
C SER A 280 -1.57 -9.37 -7.82
N THR A 281 -0.38 -9.00 -7.36
CA THR A 281 0.89 -9.33 -8.03
C THR A 281 1.19 -10.83 -8.05
N ASP A 282 0.51 -11.62 -7.21
CA ASP A 282 0.65 -13.09 -7.18
C ASP A 282 -0.25 -13.83 -8.20
N GLY A 283 -0.99 -13.08 -9.03
CA GLY A 283 -1.84 -13.61 -10.10
C GLY A 283 -3.14 -14.30 -9.63
N THR A 284 -3.48 -14.21 -8.34
CA THR A 284 -4.73 -14.80 -7.80
C THR A 284 -5.98 -14.04 -8.25
N GLN A 285 -5.83 -12.74 -8.54
CA GLN A 285 -6.89 -11.89 -9.11
C GLN A 285 -6.42 -11.38 -10.48
N ARG A 286 -7.22 -11.63 -11.50
CA ARG A 286 -6.93 -11.24 -12.89
C ARG A 286 -7.83 -10.12 -13.34
N LEU A 287 -7.25 -9.12 -13.98
CA LEU A 287 -7.99 -8.01 -14.56
C LEU A 287 -8.65 -8.44 -15.88
N GLN A 288 -9.96 -8.30 -15.97
CA GLN A 288 -10.66 -8.46 -17.25
C GLN A 288 -10.55 -7.17 -18.05
N PHE A 289 -10.15 -7.28 -19.32
CA PHE A 289 -10.12 -6.13 -20.24
C PHE A 289 -10.79 -6.49 -21.57
N THR A 290 -11.20 -5.47 -22.30
CA THR A 290 -11.85 -5.57 -23.61
C THR A 290 -11.08 -4.76 -24.65
N ASP A 291 -11.43 -4.89 -25.92
CA ASP A 291 -10.89 -4.04 -27.01
C ASP A 291 -11.34 -2.56 -26.89
N ARG A 292 -12.20 -2.23 -25.91
CA ARG A 292 -12.76 -0.89 -25.69
C ARG A 292 -12.26 -0.22 -24.41
N ASP A 293 -11.28 -0.83 -23.74
CA ASP A 293 -10.65 -0.24 -22.57
C ASP A 293 -9.51 0.68 -22.99
N ILE A 294 -9.42 1.85 -22.35
CA ILE A 294 -8.17 2.63 -22.28
C ILE A 294 -7.59 2.39 -20.89
N VAL A 295 -6.37 1.86 -20.84
CA VAL A 295 -5.68 1.52 -19.59
C VAL A 295 -4.68 2.62 -19.26
N MET A 296 -5.03 3.50 -18.32
CA MET A 296 -4.17 4.57 -17.84
C MET A 296 -3.33 4.07 -16.66
N THR A 297 -2.02 4.15 -16.80
CA THR A 297 -1.02 3.78 -15.77
C THR A 297 -0.44 5.04 -15.12
N THR A 298 -0.01 4.95 -13.86
CA THR A 298 0.38 6.13 -13.05
C THR A 298 1.83 6.14 -12.59
N SER A 299 2.60 5.12 -12.97
CA SER A 299 4.02 4.98 -12.64
C SER A 299 4.73 4.11 -13.66
N TRP A 300 6.08 4.19 -13.75
CA TRP A 300 6.85 3.35 -14.67
C TRP A 300 6.67 1.85 -14.40
N TRP A 301 6.55 1.44 -13.14
CA TRP A 301 6.38 0.03 -12.80
C TRP A 301 4.98 -0.50 -13.12
N THR A 302 3.92 0.30 -12.95
CA THR A 302 2.57 -0.09 -13.42
C THR A 302 2.51 -0.10 -14.94
N THR A 303 3.18 0.84 -15.60
CA THR A 303 3.29 0.90 -17.06
C THR A 303 4.02 -0.33 -17.59
N ARG A 304 5.19 -0.68 -17.04
CA ARG A 304 5.94 -1.87 -17.42
C ARG A 304 5.12 -3.14 -17.25
N SER A 305 4.46 -3.28 -16.09
CA SER A 305 3.60 -4.43 -15.78
C SER A 305 2.43 -4.59 -16.77
N VAL A 306 1.85 -3.49 -17.23
CA VAL A 306 0.78 -3.51 -18.25
C VAL A 306 1.33 -3.80 -19.64
N LEU A 307 2.45 -3.18 -20.03
CA LEU A 307 3.08 -3.39 -21.35
C LEU A 307 3.59 -4.81 -21.55
N ASP A 308 4.06 -5.47 -20.49
CA ASP A 308 4.51 -6.86 -20.49
C ASP A 308 3.34 -7.88 -20.38
N SER A 309 2.09 -7.41 -20.30
CA SER A 309 0.86 -8.23 -20.28
C SER A 309 0.24 -8.39 -21.68
N ASP A 310 -0.93 -9.04 -21.75
CA ASP A 310 -1.70 -9.20 -23.01
C ASP A 310 -2.51 -7.94 -23.39
N VAL A 311 -2.39 -6.83 -22.66
CA VAL A 311 -3.05 -5.56 -23.02
C VAL A 311 -2.36 -4.96 -24.24
N PRO A 312 -3.08 -4.67 -25.34
CA PRO A 312 -2.49 -4.05 -26.52
C PRO A 312 -1.89 -2.68 -26.19
N ARG A 313 -0.70 -2.41 -26.72
CA ARG A 313 0.03 -1.15 -26.47
C ARG A 313 -0.79 0.09 -26.85
N GLU A 314 -1.55 0.01 -27.94
CA GLU A 314 -2.42 1.06 -28.42
C GLU A 314 -3.60 1.40 -27.47
N GLN A 315 -3.82 0.59 -26.46
CA GLN A 315 -4.80 0.83 -25.38
C GLN A 315 -4.16 1.42 -24.12
N VAL A 316 -2.83 1.59 -24.08
CA VAL A 316 -2.10 2.05 -22.89
C VAL A 316 -1.84 3.54 -22.96
N LEU A 317 -2.24 4.26 -21.92
CA LEU A 317 -1.97 5.67 -21.67
C LEU A 317 -1.13 5.80 -20.40
N TYR A 318 0.06 6.37 -20.51
CA TYR A 318 0.92 6.59 -19.33
C TYR A 318 0.77 8.04 -18.84
N LEU A 319 0.32 8.23 -17.61
CA LEU A 319 0.37 9.52 -16.92
C LEU A 319 1.69 9.65 -16.15
N LEU A 320 2.66 10.32 -16.76
CA LEU A 320 3.99 10.55 -16.20
C LEU A 320 4.00 11.88 -15.44
N GLN A 321 4.19 11.82 -14.12
CA GLN A 321 4.02 12.96 -13.23
C GLN A 321 5.34 13.51 -12.66
N GLU A 322 6.45 12.83 -12.90
CA GLU A 322 7.77 13.22 -12.47
C GLU A 322 8.83 12.56 -13.38
N ASP A 323 10.05 13.01 -13.37
CA ASP A 323 11.14 12.19 -13.88
C ASP A 323 11.40 11.05 -12.89
N GLU A 324 10.71 9.93 -13.10
CA GLU A 324 10.73 8.81 -12.16
C GLU A 324 12.10 8.12 -12.06
N ARG A 325 13.01 8.37 -13.00
CA ARG A 325 14.42 7.97 -12.91
C ARG A 325 15.11 8.57 -11.68
N MET A 326 14.63 9.73 -11.22
CA MET A 326 15.15 10.44 -10.04
C MET A 326 14.64 9.88 -8.71
N PHE A 327 13.76 8.87 -8.73
CA PHE A 327 13.36 8.15 -7.52
C PHE A 327 14.47 7.24 -6.99
N TYR A 328 15.42 6.90 -7.85
CA TYR A 328 16.43 5.87 -7.60
C TYR A 328 17.85 6.45 -7.72
N ALA A 329 18.76 5.90 -6.93
CA ALA A 329 20.19 6.02 -7.19
C ALA A 329 20.55 5.35 -8.52
N PHE A 330 21.79 5.49 -8.98
CA PHE A 330 22.27 4.70 -10.13
C PHE A 330 22.22 3.20 -9.79
N GLY A 331 21.55 2.41 -10.64
CA GLY A 331 21.33 0.98 -10.43
C GLY A 331 20.20 0.45 -11.29
N ASP A 332 19.82 -0.81 -11.02
CA ASP A 332 18.88 -1.57 -11.84
C ASP A 332 17.49 -0.91 -11.93
N GLU A 333 16.96 -0.39 -10.82
CA GLU A 333 15.64 0.29 -10.81
C GLU A 333 15.63 1.50 -11.74
N ARG A 334 16.72 2.30 -11.72
CA ARG A 334 16.84 3.46 -12.60
C ARG A 334 16.97 3.06 -14.07
N LEU A 335 17.67 1.96 -14.36
CA LEU A 335 17.80 1.43 -15.72
C LEU A 335 16.45 0.91 -16.24
N LEU A 336 15.75 0.09 -15.47
CA LEU A 336 14.42 -0.42 -15.83
C LEU A 336 13.40 0.71 -16.03
N CYS A 337 13.44 1.74 -15.18
CA CYS A 337 12.64 2.95 -15.36
C CYS A 337 12.99 3.64 -16.69
N SER A 338 14.29 3.82 -16.98
CA SER A 338 14.75 4.45 -18.22
C SER A 338 14.32 3.67 -19.46
N GLU A 339 14.39 2.34 -19.43
CA GLU A 339 13.88 1.47 -20.50
C GLU A 339 12.39 1.65 -20.73
N THR A 340 11.59 1.71 -19.63
CA THR A 340 10.13 1.92 -19.73
C THR A 340 9.79 3.30 -20.30
N LEU A 341 10.51 4.35 -19.90
CA LEU A 341 10.32 5.69 -20.45
C LEU A 341 10.76 5.82 -21.92
N ALA A 342 11.67 4.95 -22.37
CA ALA A 342 12.16 4.91 -23.75
C ALA A 342 11.28 4.07 -24.69
N GLU A 343 10.19 3.46 -24.19
CA GLU A 343 9.29 2.65 -25.01
C GLU A 343 8.70 3.44 -26.18
N PRO A 344 8.89 2.96 -27.43
CA PRO A 344 8.35 3.64 -28.61
C PRO A 344 6.83 3.48 -28.67
N ASP A 345 6.18 4.44 -29.33
CA ASP A 345 4.75 4.43 -29.67
C ASP A 345 3.79 4.40 -28.45
N LEU A 346 4.30 4.67 -27.26
CA LEU A 346 3.50 4.78 -26.05
C LEU A 346 2.86 6.18 -25.98
N ALA A 347 1.56 6.25 -25.74
CA ALA A 347 0.86 7.51 -25.48
C ALA A 347 1.18 7.98 -24.04
N VAL A 348 1.69 9.21 -23.90
CA VAL A 348 2.12 9.74 -22.60
C VAL A 348 1.47 11.09 -22.33
N VAL A 349 0.85 11.23 -21.15
CA VAL A 349 0.48 12.53 -20.59
C VAL A 349 1.54 12.92 -19.57
N VAL A 350 2.20 14.05 -19.78
CA VAL A 350 3.28 14.52 -18.89
C VAL A 350 2.77 15.65 -18.01
N ASN A 351 2.89 15.50 -16.72
CA ASN A 351 2.51 16.52 -15.76
C ASN A 351 3.60 17.60 -15.69
N THR A 352 3.44 18.55 -16.35
CA THR A 352 3.69 19.89 -16.84
C THR A 352 4.51 19.92 -18.13
N SER A 353 4.32 21.00 -18.91
CA SER A 353 5.12 21.32 -20.10
C SER A 353 6.62 21.46 -19.76
N ARG A 354 6.93 21.94 -18.56
CA ARG A 354 8.28 22.06 -18.05
C ARG A 354 8.94 20.69 -17.88
N LEU A 355 8.23 19.74 -17.27
CA LEU A 355 8.72 18.36 -17.16
C LEU A 355 8.88 17.71 -18.54
N LEU A 356 7.91 17.88 -19.44
CA LEU A 356 8.02 17.38 -20.82
C LEU A 356 9.25 17.95 -21.55
N SER A 357 9.48 19.26 -21.44
CA SER A 357 10.64 19.93 -22.03
C SER A 357 11.97 19.38 -21.47
N HIS A 358 12.01 19.12 -20.15
CA HIS A 358 13.17 18.48 -19.52
C HIS A 358 13.40 17.07 -20.08
N LEU A 359 12.39 16.23 -20.08
CA LEU A 359 12.49 14.83 -20.54
C LEU A 359 12.96 14.74 -21.99
N VAL A 360 12.42 15.60 -22.87
CA VAL A 360 12.85 15.70 -24.28
C VAL A 360 14.32 16.10 -24.40
N ALA A 361 14.78 17.05 -23.57
CA ALA A 361 16.17 17.50 -23.57
C ALA A 361 17.11 16.46 -22.92
N ASP A 362 16.62 15.68 -21.95
CA ASP A 362 17.40 14.70 -21.16
C ASP A 362 17.25 13.26 -21.67
N GLY A 363 17.29 13.08 -22.99
CA GLY A 363 17.45 11.78 -23.65
C GLY A 363 16.16 11.07 -24.07
N LEU A 364 14.99 11.73 -23.97
CA LEU A 364 13.70 11.16 -24.40
C LEU A 364 13.06 12.00 -25.53
N PRO A 365 13.74 12.20 -26.67
CA PRO A 365 13.27 13.11 -27.74
C PRO A 365 11.96 12.65 -28.42
N HIS A 366 11.64 11.35 -28.37
CA HIS A 366 10.42 10.78 -28.92
C HIS A 366 9.15 11.31 -28.23
N LEU A 367 9.26 11.74 -26.96
CA LEU A 367 8.13 12.33 -26.23
C LEU A 367 7.61 13.63 -26.87
N ARG A 368 8.38 14.28 -27.74
CA ARG A 368 7.92 15.47 -28.48
C ARG A 368 6.68 15.17 -29.35
N GLU A 369 6.59 13.96 -29.89
CA GLU A 369 5.51 13.53 -30.79
C GLU A 369 4.48 12.62 -30.10
N GLN A 370 4.90 11.94 -29.03
CA GLN A 370 4.11 10.92 -28.36
C GLN A 370 3.43 11.41 -27.07
N ALA A 371 3.77 12.61 -26.61
CA ALA A 371 3.25 13.12 -25.36
C ALA A 371 2.50 14.45 -25.52
N VAL A 372 1.56 14.67 -24.60
CA VAL A 372 0.90 15.94 -24.35
C VAL A 372 1.18 16.39 -22.92
N ALA A 373 1.34 17.70 -22.71
CA ALA A 373 1.52 18.25 -21.37
C ALA A 373 0.17 18.54 -20.71
N LEU A 374 0.06 18.18 -19.42
CA LEU A 374 -1.03 18.56 -18.54
C LEU A 374 -0.54 19.64 -17.57
N GLU A 375 -1.13 20.82 -17.60
CA GLU A 375 -0.90 21.83 -16.57
C GLU A 375 -1.95 21.66 -15.46
N PRO A 376 -1.55 21.34 -14.21
CA PRO A 376 -2.51 21.11 -13.13
C PRO A 376 -3.20 22.40 -12.69
N ALA A 377 -4.40 22.28 -12.14
CA ALA A 377 -5.11 23.41 -11.55
C ALA A 377 -5.08 23.36 -10.02
N PHE A 378 -5.11 24.55 -9.43
CA PHE A 378 -5.10 24.77 -7.99
C PHE A 378 -6.28 25.69 -7.61
N PRO A 379 -7.48 25.12 -7.38
CA PRO A 379 -8.71 25.87 -7.15
C PRO A 379 -8.76 26.49 -5.73
N GLY A 380 -7.72 27.22 -5.35
CA GLY A 380 -7.66 27.95 -4.08
C GLY A 380 -8.41 29.29 -4.19
N GLU A 381 -9.24 29.61 -3.21
CA GLU A 381 -9.72 30.99 -3.05
C GLU A 381 -8.59 31.86 -2.51
N VAL A 382 -8.34 32.98 -3.16
CA VAL A 382 -7.36 33.95 -2.68
C VAL A 382 -7.72 34.42 -1.29
N ALA A 383 -6.78 34.34 -0.35
CA ALA A 383 -6.96 34.89 0.98
C ALA A 383 -7.15 36.42 0.88
N THR A 384 -8.38 36.90 1.09
CA THR A 384 -8.70 38.34 1.02
C THR A 384 -8.10 39.13 2.17
N THR A 385 -7.57 38.48 3.18
CA THR A 385 -6.84 39.10 4.28
C THR A 385 -5.77 38.10 4.73
N PRO A 386 -4.49 38.50 4.89
CA PRO A 386 -3.52 37.64 5.56
C PRO A 386 -4.09 37.29 6.94
N ALA A 387 -4.39 36.04 7.16
CA ALA A 387 -4.78 35.58 8.48
C ALA A 387 -3.53 35.60 9.36
N GLY A 388 -3.17 36.77 9.85
CA GLY A 388 -2.18 36.86 10.94
C GLY A 388 -2.62 35.94 12.05
N SER A 389 -1.72 35.15 12.62
CA SER A 389 -2.00 34.42 13.84
C SER A 389 -2.56 35.40 14.87
N GLY A 390 -3.51 34.99 15.72
CA GLY A 390 -4.11 35.88 16.73
C GLY A 390 -3.11 36.55 17.69
N ASP A 391 -1.81 36.19 17.62
CA ASP A 391 -0.69 36.77 18.37
C ASP A 391 0.17 37.73 17.51
N GLY A 392 -0.22 38.02 16.27
CA GLY A 392 0.48 38.98 15.39
C GLY A 392 1.70 38.42 14.66
N ARG A 393 2.10 37.15 14.88
CA ARG A 393 3.22 36.53 14.16
C ARG A 393 2.76 36.03 12.79
N ARG A 394 3.72 35.95 11.84
CA ARG A 394 3.53 35.35 10.52
C ARG A 394 3.74 33.85 10.55
N ASN A 395 3.05 33.11 9.70
CA ASN A 395 3.18 31.68 9.57
C ASN A 395 4.18 31.30 8.46
N PHE A 396 5.19 30.52 8.83
CA PHE A 396 6.21 29.97 7.93
C PHE A 396 5.99 28.49 7.74
N PHE A 397 5.77 28.07 6.50
CA PHE A 397 5.58 26.70 6.08
C PHE A 397 6.90 26.08 5.63
N PHE A 398 7.25 24.90 6.11
CA PHE A 398 8.33 24.07 5.56
C PHE A 398 7.76 22.71 5.13
N TYR A 399 7.94 22.37 3.84
CA TYR A 399 7.51 21.07 3.32
C TYR A 399 8.44 19.97 3.81
N SER A 400 8.03 19.24 4.84
CA SER A 400 8.83 18.29 5.60
C SER A 400 8.54 16.85 5.20
N ARG A 401 9.46 16.23 4.45
CA ARG A 401 9.40 14.82 4.04
C ARG A 401 10.78 14.16 4.14
N PRO A 402 11.26 13.81 5.35
CA PRO A 402 12.61 13.28 5.57
C PRO A 402 12.90 11.99 4.81
N HIS A 403 11.87 11.17 4.54
CA HIS A 403 11.99 9.90 3.80
C HIS A 403 12.06 10.06 2.28
N ASN A 404 11.76 11.24 1.75
CA ASN A 404 11.87 11.53 0.34
C ASN A 404 13.11 12.39 0.08
N ALA A 405 14.19 11.78 -0.40
CA ALA A 405 15.47 12.44 -0.62
C ALA A 405 15.35 13.70 -1.50
N ARG A 406 14.46 13.71 -2.48
CA ARG A 406 14.25 14.82 -3.42
C ARG A 406 13.68 16.08 -2.74
N ASN A 407 13.01 15.95 -1.58
CA ASN A 407 12.49 17.11 -0.84
C ASN A 407 13.55 17.83 0.00
N LEU A 408 14.81 17.39 -0.03
CA LEU A 408 15.97 18.03 0.60
C LEU A 408 15.71 18.45 2.06
N PHE A 409 15.03 17.62 2.85
CA PHE A 409 14.64 17.93 4.23
C PHE A 409 15.80 18.45 5.08
N TRP A 410 16.94 17.75 5.06
CA TRP A 410 18.11 18.13 5.85
C TRP A 410 18.72 19.45 5.40
N ARG A 411 18.71 19.72 4.09
CA ARG A 411 19.15 21.00 3.53
C ARG A 411 18.23 22.14 3.97
N GLY A 412 16.93 21.95 3.86
CA GLY A 412 15.92 22.92 4.30
C GLY A 412 16.03 23.21 5.81
N GLY A 413 16.12 22.17 6.62
CA GLY A 413 16.31 22.28 8.07
C GLY A 413 17.58 23.05 8.45
N GLN A 414 18.70 22.79 7.75
CA GLN A 414 19.96 23.52 7.94
C GLN A 414 19.81 25.02 7.63
N VAL A 415 19.12 25.34 6.53
CA VAL A 415 18.90 26.74 6.10
C VAL A 415 17.98 27.46 7.10
N ILE A 416 16.88 26.82 7.52
CA ILE A 416 15.98 27.39 8.52
C ILE A 416 16.71 27.62 9.85
N ALA A 417 17.49 26.66 10.32
CA ALA A 417 18.24 26.79 11.57
C ALA A 417 19.22 28.00 11.53
N ARG A 418 19.98 28.17 10.43
CA ARG A 418 20.84 29.33 10.25
C ARG A 418 20.07 30.65 10.17
N ALA A 419 18.91 30.65 9.49
CA ALA A 419 18.08 31.84 9.38
C ALA A 419 17.47 32.26 10.73
N VAL A 420 17.11 31.30 11.59
CA VAL A 420 16.67 31.57 12.96
C VAL A 420 17.82 32.06 13.84
N GLU A 421 19.00 31.46 13.73
CA GLU A 421 20.20 31.89 14.49
C GLU A 421 20.60 33.32 14.16
N SER A 422 20.58 33.69 12.87
CA SER A 422 20.89 35.05 12.39
C SER A 422 19.76 36.07 12.55
N ARG A 423 18.58 35.66 13.03
CA ARG A 423 17.33 36.44 13.11
C ARG A 423 16.79 36.91 11.74
N LEU A 424 17.19 36.31 10.65
CA LEU A 424 16.52 36.50 9.35
C LEU A 424 15.05 36.01 9.43
N LEU A 425 14.85 34.85 10.05
CA LEU A 425 13.56 34.34 10.49
C LEU A 425 13.46 34.51 12.02
N ASP A 426 13.11 35.72 12.47
CA ASP A 426 13.04 36.05 13.90
C ASP A 426 11.86 35.31 14.57
N PRO A 427 12.08 34.49 15.61
CA PRO A 427 11.00 33.78 16.32
C PRO A 427 9.93 34.69 16.93
N ASP A 428 10.25 35.94 17.20
CA ASP A 428 9.28 36.93 17.69
C ASP A 428 8.31 37.38 16.57
N GLU A 429 8.71 37.19 15.30
CA GLU A 429 7.91 37.53 14.11
C GLU A 429 7.30 36.31 13.43
N TRP A 430 7.94 35.13 13.55
CA TRP A 430 7.59 33.94 12.78
C TRP A 430 7.18 32.76 13.66
N ARG A 431 6.14 32.01 13.22
CA ARG A 431 5.74 30.70 13.72
C ARG A 431 6.09 29.66 12.65
N PHE A 432 6.65 28.51 13.06
CA PHE A 432 7.18 27.51 12.14
C PHE A 432 6.29 26.28 12.09
N HIS A 433 5.78 25.93 10.90
CA HIS A 433 4.96 24.76 10.63
C HIS A 433 5.77 23.82 9.71
N PHE A 434 6.12 22.65 10.22
CA PHE A 434 6.76 21.59 9.45
C PHE A 434 5.68 20.61 8.98
N VAL A 435 5.38 20.66 7.68
CA VAL A 435 4.19 20.04 7.09
C VAL A 435 4.57 18.88 6.20
N GLY A 436 4.13 17.68 6.54
CA GLY A 436 4.48 16.47 5.80
C GLY A 436 4.33 15.22 6.65
N ARG A 437 5.08 14.17 6.34
CA ARG A 437 5.04 12.90 7.08
C ARG A 437 6.43 12.50 7.58
N GLY A 438 6.45 11.98 8.82
CA GLY A 438 7.66 11.43 9.42
C GLY A 438 8.68 12.49 9.80
N THR A 439 8.24 13.71 10.07
CA THR A 439 9.09 14.77 10.65
C THR A 439 9.53 14.32 12.05
N PRO A 440 10.84 14.27 12.33
CA PRO A 440 11.31 13.95 13.67
C PRO A 440 10.97 15.08 14.65
N ASP A 441 10.85 14.75 15.92
CA ASP A 441 10.81 15.74 16.98
C ASP A 441 12.10 16.55 16.96
N LEU A 442 11.98 17.86 16.81
CA LEU A 442 13.15 18.76 16.73
C LEU A 442 12.82 20.13 17.32
N THR A 443 13.87 20.77 17.80
CA THR A 443 13.84 22.16 18.24
C THR A 443 14.86 22.93 17.41
N LEU A 444 14.47 24.10 16.91
CA LEU A 444 15.36 24.99 16.19
C LEU A 444 16.28 25.78 17.18
N PRO A 445 17.37 26.40 16.71
CA PRO A 445 18.19 27.28 17.55
C PRO A 445 17.33 28.29 18.32
N ARG A 446 17.83 28.76 19.49
CA ARG A 446 17.14 29.66 20.41
C ARG A 446 15.91 29.04 21.07
N ASP A 447 15.90 27.69 21.22
CA ASP A 447 14.82 26.90 21.81
C ASP A 447 13.46 27.07 21.12
N VAL A 448 13.47 27.40 19.82
CA VAL A 448 12.27 27.62 19.04
C VAL A 448 11.59 26.29 18.75
N GLN A 449 10.35 26.15 19.21
CA GLN A 449 9.52 25.00 18.95
C GLN A 449 8.91 25.10 17.55
N VAL A 450 8.86 23.96 16.85
CA VAL A 450 8.17 23.83 15.58
C VAL A 450 6.84 23.10 15.78
N GLU A 451 5.83 23.50 15.03
CA GLU A 451 4.57 22.77 14.95
C GLU A 451 4.68 21.75 13.79
N VAL A 452 4.61 20.46 14.14
CA VAL A 452 4.59 19.38 13.14
C VAL A 452 3.13 19.12 12.75
N VAL A 453 2.85 19.24 11.45
CA VAL A 453 1.51 19.09 10.88
C VAL A 453 1.49 17.92 9.93
N GLU A 454 0.75 16.86 10.29
CA GLU A 454 0.63 15.62 9.52
C GLU A 454 -0.83 15.20 9.37
N GLY A 455 -1.14 14.44 8.33
CA GLY A 455 -2.42 13.75 8.18
C GLY A 455 -3.63 14.65 7.93
N LEU A 456 -3.43 15.88 7.45
CA LEU A 456 -4.55 16.75 7.06
C LEU A 456 -5.39 16.09 5.97
N SER A 457 -6.71 16.25 6.06
CA SER A 457 -7.60 16.01 4.92
C SER A 457 -7.33 17.03 3.80
N TRP A 458 -7.84 16.78 2.60
CA TRP A 458 -7.72 17.76 1.50
C TRP A 458 -8.30 19.13 1.90
N THR A 459 -9.50 19.14 2.47
CA THR A 459 -10.20 20.38 2.89
C THR A 459 -9.42 21.09 4.00
N ASP A 460 -8.93 20.35 5.01
CA ASP A 460 -8.12 20.94 6.08
C ASP A 460 -6.79 21.49 5.57
N TYR A 461 -6.16 20.80 4.61
CA TYR A 461 -4.94 21.29 3.96
C TYR A 461 -5.19 22.60 3.22
N GLN A 462 -6.26 22.70 2.43
CA GLN A 462 -6.63 23.93 1.72
C GLN A 462 -6.96 25.08 2.69
N ALA A 463 -7.61 24.80 3.80
CA ALA A 463 -7.84 25.81 4.85
C ALA A 463 -6.52 26.23 5.51
N PHE A 464 -5.62 25.28 5.75
CA PHE A 464 -4.33 25.51 6.40
C PHE A 464 -3.38 26.35 5.53
N VAL A 465 -3.22 26.06 4.23
CA VAL A 465 -2.32 26.82 3.35
C VAL A 465 -2.73 28.27 3.19
N ARG A 466 -4.03 28.59 3.34
CA ARG A 466 -4.54 29.98 3.33
C ARG A 466 -4.06 30.83 4.51
N THR A 467 -3.57 30.17 5.58
CA THR A 467 -3.04 30.88 6.75
C THR A 467 -1.54 31.14 6.66
N MET A 468 -0.87 30.70 5.60
CA MET A 468 0.57 30.80 5.44
C MET A 468 0.98 32.15 4.80
N ASP A 469 2.03 32.76 5.34
CA ASP A 469 2.60 34.00 4.82
C ASP A 469 3.83 33.72 3.94
N ALA A 470 4.62 32.73 4.32
CA ALA A 470 5.84 32.35 3.62
C ALA A 470 6.02 30.82 3.64
N ALA A 471 6.72 30.30 2.64
CA ALA A 471 7.00 28.88 2.57
C ALA A 471 8.39 28.58 1.99
N LEU A 472 9.03 27.54 2.54
CA LEU A 472 10.19 26.88 1.95
C LEU A 472 9.75 25.48 1.47
N VAL A 473 9.74 25.29 0.15
CA VAL A 473 9.34 24.03 -0.49
C VAL A 473 10.43 23.60 -1.43
N LEU A 474 11.21 22.61 -1.04
CA LEU A 474 12.34 22.12 -1.83
C LEU A 474 11.96 20.85 -2.60
N MET A 475 12.38 20.80 -3.87
CA MET A 475 12.23 19.64 -4.73
C MET A 475 13.40 19.57 -5.71
N ASP A 476 14.29 18.62 -5.54
CA ASP A 476 15.49 18.45 -6.37
C ASP A 476 15.18 17.64 -7.63
N THR A 477 14.21 18.14 -8.39
CA THR A 477 13.73 17.59 -9.67
C THR A 477 13.30 18.72 -10.60
N PRO A 478 13.15 18.47 -11.92
CA PRO A 478 12.64 19.48 -12.86
C PRO A 478 11.19 19.91 -12.57
N HIS A 479 10.38 19.00 -12.04
CA HIS A 479 9.02 19.29 -11.63
C HIS A 479 9.01 20.08 -10.32
N PRO A 480 8.32 21.22 -10.23
CA PRO A 480 8.36 22.09 -9.04
C PRO A 480 7.61 21.52 -7.83
N SER A 481 6.86 20.41 -7.98
CA SER A 481 5.89 19.91 -7.00
C SER A 481 4.63 20.77 -6.89
N TYR A 482 3.58 20.26 -6.25
CA TYR A 482 2.31 20.97 -6.11
C TYR A 482 2.30 22.03 -4.99
N PRO A 483 2.91 21.80 -3.81
CA PRO A 483 2.84 22.77 -2.72
C PRO A 483 3.32 24.20 -3.05
N PRO A 484 4.33 24.44 -3.90
CA PRO A 484 4.65 25.80 -4.34
C PRO A 484 3.48 26.51 -5.03
N TYR A 485 2.75 25.80 -5.86
CA TYR A 485 1.58 26.36 -6.58
C TYR A 485 0.39 26.56 -5.64
N ASP A 486 0.09 25.56 -4.78
CA ASP A 486 -0.98 25.69 -3.77
C ASP A 486 -0.77 26.94 -2.91
N LEU A 487 0.43 27.12 -2.37
CA LEU A 487 0.78 28.24 -1.50
C LEU A 487 0.79 29.58 -2.23
N ALA A 488 1.37 29.65 -3.44
CA ALA A 488 1.39 30.87 -4.23
C ALA A 488 -0.01 31.28 -4.69
N SER A 489 -0.88 30.33 -5.05
CA SER A 489 -2.26 30.59 -5.50
C SER A 489 -3.13 31.26 -4.45
N VAL A 490 -2.83 31.04 -3.16
CA VAL A 490 -3.55 31.67 -2.04
C VAL A 490 -2.83 32.92 -1.51
N GLY A 491 -1.67 33.31 -2.09
CA GLY A 491 -0.96 34.54 -1.78
C GLY A 491 0.18 34.41 -0.80
N ALA A 492 0.66 33.22 -0.47
CA ALA A 492 1.91 33.05 0.28
C ALA A 492 3.11 33.32 -0.62
N ALA A 493 4.18 33.91 -0.05
CA ALA A 493 5.48 33.95 -0.69
C ALA A 493 6.17 32.59 -0.59
N VAL A 494 6.72 32.06 -1.69
CA VAL A 494 7.29 30.72 -1.74
C VAL A 494 8.73 30.74 -2.19
N LEU A 495 9.62 30.04 -1.49
CA LEU A 495 10.98 29.77 -1.93
C LEU A 495 11.12 28.30 -2.31
N THR A 496 11.61 28.04 -3.52
CA THR A 496 11.99 26.71 -3.98
C THR A 496 13.42 26.72 -4.53
N ASN A 497 13.99 25.53 -4.77
CA ASN A 497 15.32 25.40 -5.34
C ASN A 497 15.29 25.26 -6.86
N SER A 498 16.36 25.74 -7.51
CA SER A 498 16.61 25.44 -8.92
C SER A 498 17.03 23.98 -9.13
N HIS A 499 16.64 23.40 -10.27
CA HIS A 499 17.08 22.09 -10.75
C HIS A 499 16.94 22.01 -12.27
N GLY A 500 18.02 21.69 -12.99
CA GLY A 500 17.99 21.61 -14.46
C GLY A 500 17.38 22.86 -15.09
N ILE A 501 16.29 22.70 -15.85
CA ILE A 501 15.58 23.80 -16.49
C ILE A 501 14.66 24.60 -15.54
N LYS A 502 14.43 24.13 -14.32
CA LYS A 502 13.69 24.85 -13.29
C LYS A 502 14.59 25.92 -12.65
N THR A 503 14.85 26.99 -13.36
CA THR A 503 15.72 28.10 -12.90
C THR A 503 14.93 29.35 -12.57
N ASP A 504 13.69 29.46 -13.09
CA ASP A 504 12.76 30.55 -12.88
C ASP A 504 11.31 30.01 -12.96
N LEU A 505 10.40 30.59 -12.20
CA LEU A 505 8.97 30.30 -12.17
C LEU A 505 8.12 31.58 -12.18
N SER A 506 8.72 32.74 -12.52
CA SER A 506 8.02 34.02 -12.63
C SER A 506 6.99 34.02 -13.78
N ASP A 507 7.19 33.16 -14.78
CA ASP A 507 6.19 32.88 -15.82
C ASP A 507 4.90 32.24 -15.28
N ILE A 508 4.95 31.70 -14.08
CA ILE A 508 3.79 31.10 -13.38
C ILE A 508 3.28 32.05 -12.29
N SER A 509 4.17 32.53 -11.40
CA SER A 509 3.81 33.46 -10.34
C SER A 509 5.04 34.16 -9.75
N ASP A 510 4.99 35.48 -9.63
CA ASP A 510 6.00 36.27 -8.94
C ASP A 510 6.01 36.05 -7.41
N ASN A 511 5.06 35.29 -6.86
CA ASN A 511 5.09 34.82 -5.49
C ASN A 511 6.03 33.62 -5.31
N ILE A 512 6.58 33.03 -6.38
CA ILE A 512 7.49 31.90 -6.32
C ILE A 512 8.92 32.35 -6.64
N ILE A 513 9.79 32.31 -5.64
CA ILE A 513 11.19 32.64 -5.74
C ILE A 513 11.98 31.35 -5.96
N VAL A 514 12.82 31.30 -6.99
CA VAL A 514 13.76 30.20 -7.24
C VAL A 514 15.18 30.62 -6.82
N ALA A 515 15.88 29.73 -6.13
CA ALA A 515 17.27 29.97 -5.70
C ALA A 515 18.12 28.70 -5.89
N PRO A 516 19.45 28.83 -6.03
CA PRO A 516 20.36 27.69 -6.04
C PRO A 516 20.17 26.82 -4.79
N SER A 517 20.25 25.49 -4.93
CA SER A 517 20.07 24.52 -3.83
C SER A 517 21.22 24.51 -2.81
N THR A 518 22.23 25.36 -2.95
CA THR A 518 23.28 25.57 -1.95
C THR A 518 22.75 26.29 -0.71
N VAL A 519 23.37 26.10 0.45
CA VAL A 519 22.91 26.76 1.69
C VAL A 519 22.92 28.29 1.53
N ASP A 520 23.97 28.84 0.97
CA ASP A 520 24.10 30.31 0.79
C ASP A 520 23.11 30.83 -0.25
N GLY A 521 22.87 30.06 -1.35
CA GLY A 521 21.84 30.39 -2.33
C GLY A 521 20.44 30.42 -1.75
N LEU A 522 20.10 29.44 -0.93
CA LEU A 522 18.80 29.37 -0.25
C LEU A 522 18.66 30.44 0.84
N LEU A 523 19.74 30.81 1.56
CA LEU A 523 19.72 31.93 2.51
C LEU A 523 19.47 33.27 1.79
N ALA A 524 20.16 33.53 0.68
CA ALA A 524 19.88 34.70 -0.15
C ALA A 524 18.45 34.69 -0.73
N GLY A 525 17.91 33.49 -1.06
CA GLY A 525 16.51 33.29 -1.41
C GLY A 525 15.55 33.63 -0.27
N LEU A 526 15.90 33.24 0.97
CA LEU A 526 15.08 33.56 2.17
C LEU A 526 15.06 35.07 2.45
N GLU A 527 16.12 35.81 2.21
CA GLU A 527 16.11 37.29 2.34
C GLU A 527 15.05 37.91 1.42
N ARG A 528 14.97 37.45 0.16
CA ARG A 528 13.96 37.90 -0.78
C ARG A 528 12.56 37.43 -0.37
N LEU A 529 12.43 36.18 0.11
CA LEU A 529 11.19 35.62 0.60
C LEU A 529 10.64 36.45 1.76
N VAL A 530 11.45 36.76 2.78
CA VAL A 530 11.06 37.55 3.95
C VAL A 530 10.62 38.96 3.54
N ALA A 531 11.32 39.58 2.61
CA ALA A 531 10.95 40.91 2.09
C ALA A 531 9.56 40.85 1.40
N LEU A 532 9.33 39.87 0.53
CA LEU A 532 8.04 39.68 -0.16
C LEU A 532 6.93 39.30 0.83
N ALA A 533 7.19 38.45 1.79
CA ALA A 533 6.21 38.03 2.79
C ALA A 533 5.72 39.17 3.69
N ARG A 534 6.56 40.19 3.89
CA ARG A 534 6.21 41.42 4.64
C ARG A 534 5.37 42.39 3.83
N ASP A 535 5.24 42.20 2.50
CA ASP A 535 4.47 43.08 1.61
C ASP A 535 3.20 42.35 1.11
N PRO A 536 2.10 42.38 1.84
CA PRO A 536 0.85 41.73 1.45
C PRO A 536 0.21 42.36 0.21
N GLN A 537 0.49 43.64 -0.07
CA GLN A 537 -0.05 44.32 -1.25
C GLN A 537 0.64 43.79 -2.52
N GLN A 538 1.96 43.64 -2.48
CA GLN A 538 2.72 43.05 -3.59
C GLN A 538 2.31 41.59 -3.82
N ARG A 539 2.18 40.79 -2.76
CA ARG A 539 1.73 39.40 -2.87
C ARG A 539 0.35 39.27 -3.50
N ALA A 540 -0.58 40.13 -3.11
CA ALA A 540 -1.92 40.18 -3.70
C ALA A 540 -1.90 40.60 -5.18
N ALA A 541 -1.06 41.59 -5.54
CA ALA A 541 -0.87 41.98 -6.93
C ALA A 541 -0.28 40.85 -7.78
N ASN A 542 0.68 40.10 -7.22
CA ASN A 542 1.26 38.92 -7.89
C ASN A 542 0.24 37.81 -8.12
N VAL A 543 -0.68 37.55 -7.16
CA VAL A 543 -1.78 36.60 -7.36
C VAL A 543 -2.75 37.05 -8.47
N ALA A 544 -3.05 38.33 -8.52
CA ALA A 544 -3.95 38.87 -9.57
C ALA A 544 -3.34 38.78 -10.97
N ALA A 545 -2.00 38.68 -11.07
CA ALA A 545 -1.25 38.59 -12.31
C ALA A 545 -0.72 37.20 -12.63
N ASP A 546 -0.90 36.21 -11.75
CA ASP A 546 -0.34 34.87 -11.95
C ASP A 546 -1.04 34.08 -13.07
N HIS A 547 -0.35 33.04 -13.53
CA HIS A 547 -0.84 32.10 -14.54
C HIS A 547 -1.12 30.70 -13.95
N ILE A 548 -1.30 30.61 -12.63
CA ILE A 548 -1.66 29.35 -11.97
C ILE A 548 -3.08 28.97 -12.37
N GLY A 549 -3.25 27.81 -12.99
CA GLY A 549 -4.58 27.26 -13.34
C GLY A 549 -5.46 27.08 -12.10
N ARG A 550 -6.73 27.45 -12.17
CA ARG A 550 -7.69 27.33 -11.05
C ARG A 550 -8.88 26.44 -11.37
N ASP A 551 -9.06 26.06 -12.62
CA ASP A 551 -10.16 25.24 -13.12
C ASP A 551 -9.60 23.95 -13.74
N TRP A 552 -9.89 22.84 -13.10
CA TRP A 552 -9.44 21.52 -13.55
C TRP A 552 -10.06 21.12 -14.88
N ALA A 553 -11.33 21.44 -15.14
CA ALA A 553 -11.97 21.12 -16.42
C ALA A 553 -11.28 21.85 -17.57
N ALA A 554 -10.97 23.15 -17.39
CA ALA A 554 -10.20 23.92 -18.36
C ALA A 554 -8.76 23.40 -18.53
N ALA A 555 -8.11 22.99 -17.43
CA ALA A 555 -6.75 22.46 -17.43
C ALA A 555 -6.63 21.10 -18.14
N THR A 556 -7.61 20.23 -17.98
CA THR A 556 -7.62 18.89 -18.60
C THR A 556 -8.14 18.86 -20.02
N ALA A 557 -8.96 19.85 -20.45
CA ALA A 557 -9.61 19.82 -21.74
C ALA A 557 -8.68 19.59 -22.95
N PRO A 558 -7.48 20.23 -23.07
CA PRO A 558 -6.60 19.99 -24.20
C PRO A 558 -6.05 18.54 -24.20
N VAL A 559 -5.81 17.98 -23.01
CA VAL A 559 -5.33 16.60 -22.85
C VAL A 559 -6.42 15.60 -23.18
N VAL A 560 -7.65 15.86 -22.72
CA VAL A 560 -8.83 15.04 -23.05
C VAL A 560 -9.06 15.00 -24.55
N ASP A 561 -9.03 16.15 -25.24
CA ASP A 561 -9.17 16.20 -26.68
C ASP A 561 -8.07 15.40 -27.41
N TRP A 562 -6.80 15.53 -26.97
CA TRP A 562 -5.68 14.75 -27.51
C TRP A 562 -5.86 13.24 -27.27
N VAL A 563 -6.34 12.83 -26.07
CA VAL A 563 -6.61 11.41 -25.77
C VAL A 563 -7.75 10.88 -26.65
N VAL A 564 -8.83 11.64 -26.80
CA VAL A 564 -9.96 11.25 -27.66
C VAL A 564 -9.52 11.05 -29.11
N ASP A 565 -8.71 11.97 -29.65
CA ASP A 565 -8.19 11.86 -31.00
C ASP A 565 -7.24 10.65 -31.15
N ARG A 566 -6.35 10.44 -30.18
CA ARG A 566 -5.36 9.36 -30.21
C ARG A 566 -5.98 7.98 -30.08
N PHE A 567 -6.99 7.84 -29.21
CA PHE A 567 -7.64 6.57 -28.91
C PHE A 567 -8.99 6.39 -29.65
N GLY A 568 -9.34 7.28 -30.58
CA GLY A 568 -10.62 7.23 -31.31
C GLY A 568 -10.87 5.92 -32.04
N ALA A 569 -9.82 5.24 -32.53
CA ALA A 569 -9.93 3.91 -33.14
C ALA A 569 -10.26 2.80 -32.13
N VAL A 570 -9.81 2.94 -30.88
CA VAL A 570 -10.10 2.01 -29.77
C VAL A 570 -11.53 2.19 -29.28
N VAL A 571 -11.94 3.46 -29.17
CA VAL A 571 -13.24 3.82 -28.59
C VAL A 571 -14.39 3.66 -29.59
N GLY A 572 -14.15 3.86 -30.92
CA GLY A 572 -15.21 3.81 -31.95
C GLY A 572 -16.26 4.90 -31.80
N PRO A 573 -17.16 5.09 -32.78
CA PRO A 573 -18.24 6.06 -32.68
C PRO A 573 -19.21 5.70 -31.56
N ARG A 574 -19.76 6.73 -30.88
CA ARG A 574 -20.85 6.59 -29.90
C ARG A 574 -21.95 5.73 -30.51
N GLN A 575 -22.23 4.56 -30.00
CA GLN A 575 -23.51 3.91 -30.25
C GLN A 575 -24.55 4.70 -29.45
N ASP A 576 -25.42 5.44 -30.15
CA ASP A 576 -26.68 5.88 -29.58
C ASP A 576 -27.48 4.62 -29.26
N ASP A 577 -27.30 4.09 -28.05
CA ASP A 577 -28.21 3.09 -27.49
C ASP A 577 -29.53 3.82 -27.26
N GLY A 578 -30.36 3.79 -28.31
CA GLY A 578 -31.74 4.24 -28.25
C GLY A 578 -32.48 3.41 -27.18
N LEU A 579 -32.43 3.89 -25.95
CA LEU A 579 -33.36 3.48 -24.91
C LEU A 579 -34.76 3.93 -25.33
N HIS A 580 -35.41 3.10 -26.15
CA HIS A 580 -36.87 3.14 -26.25
C HIS A 580 -37.41 2.73 -24.89
N VAL A 581 -37.80 3.70 -24.09
CA VAL A 581 -38.66 3.53 -22.93
C VAL A 581 -39.98 2.92 -23.44
N LEU A 582 -40.24 1.68 -23.10
CA LEU A 582 -41.56 1.05 -23.06
C LEU A 582 -42.07 1.04 -21.62
#